data_1f7a737cbff8b1ceaf4f518ccd6b7dbc
#
_entry.id   1f7a737cbff8b1ceaf4f518ccd6b7dbc
#
_cell.length_a   1.000
_cell.length_b   1.000
_cell.length_c   1.000
_cell.angle_alpha   90.00
_cell.angle_beta   90.00
_cell.angle_gamma   90.00
#
_symmetry.space_group_name_H-M   'P 1'
#
loop_
_entity.id
_entity.type
_entity.pdbx_description
1 polymer ?
#
loop_
_entity_poly.entity_id
_entity_poly.type
_entity_poly.pdbx_seq_one_letter_code
_entity_poly.pdbx_strand_id
1 'polypeptide(L)'
;MYLNLRRRSEIFPNSNIVQIIETEKSLKSSEVGVLVIGMWSSHACQVATDRLDELAPKVDSFLKKCRNSGCKVIFGSSSLTKSPTYKQNVAHMKGLPFASLRDYGMPQYPPLPIDDSDGGIVTKNPSFKRSEVDMHPGVTVCPEDAMSDNNKEILNFLHHHGIKLLLVCGVHLNMCVLDRPYGIKNLMRFGFPTCLVRDLTDPMYNPKEGTGPATRAEATEMVVQYVERYFCPSIHSEDLMFLSQNKKFIRVDIDDTICVYDPSVPGDHIYKQKSPVSEKIESLNKLYDEGHCVVYWTSRGIDSGKDWTEFTRSQLKSWGVKSSGIVTGKKRFDIFFDDKAYNEKDLKLIDTLI
;
A
#
# COMPACT_ATOMS: atom_id res chain seq x y z
N MET A 1 -1.18 -14.69 5.12
CA MET A 1 -1.36 -13.39 4.46
C MET A 1 -0.85 -13.49 3.03
N TYR A 2 -1.58 -12.96 2.10
CA TYR A 2 -1.20 -12.89 0.69
C TYR A 2 -1.07 -11.43 0.26
N LEU A 3 -0.04 -11.13 -0.52
CA LEU A 3 0.32 -9.79 -0.95
C LEU A 3 0.59 -9.79 -2.46
N ASN A 4 0.05 -8.81 -3.17
CA ASN A 4 0.42 -8.52 -4.54
C ASN A 4 1.32 -7.29 -4.57
N LEU A 5 2.62 -7.50 -4.75
CA LEU A 5 3.66 -6.47 -4.70
C LEU A 5 3.87 -5.88 -6.09
N ARG A 6 3.64 -4.58 -6.24
CA ARG A 6 3.86 -3.83 -7.48
C ARG A 6 5.24 -3.17 -7.47
N ARG A 7 6.00 -3.38 -8.52
CA ARG A 7 7.29 -2.72 -8.74
C ARG A 7 7.39 -2.21 -10.17
N ARG A 8 8.22 -1.21 -10.37
CA ARG A 8 8.56 -0.69 -11.70
C ARG A 8 10.00 -1.04 -12.04
N SER A 9 10.23 -1.54 -13.25
CA SER A 9 11.56 -1.88 -13.75
C SER A 9 11.70 -1.48 -15.20
N GLU A 10 12.89 -1.10 -15.61
CA GLU A 10 13.19 -0.92 -17.03
C GLU A 10 13.13 -2.26 -17.75
N ILE A 11 12.57 -2.27 -18.95
CA ILE A 11 12.52 -3.46 -19.83
C ILE A 11 13.95 -3.87 -20.20
N PHE A 12 14.78 -2.89 -20.56
CA PHE A 12 16.21 -3.06 -20.80
C PHE A 12 16.98 -2.00 -20.02
N PRO A 13 18.19 -2.29 -19.51
CA PRO A 13 19.02 -1.30 -18.86
C PRO A 13 19.20 -0.03 -19.70
N ASN A 14 18.97 1.13 -19.10
CA ASN A 14 19.06 2.45 -19.75
C ASN A 14 18.07 2.71 -20.89
N SER A 15 17.01 1.94 -21.02
CA SER A 15 15.99 2.14 -22.05
C SER A 15 15.03 3.29 -21.75
N ASN A 16 14.91 3.70 -20.49
CA ASN A 16 13.85 4.57 -19.96
C ASN A 16 12.41 4.04 -20.22
N ILE A 17 12.27 2.85 -20.78
CA ILE A 17 10.98 2.19 -20.95
C ILE A 17 10.71 1.35 -19.71
N VAL A 18 9.73 1.78 -18.94
CA VAL A 18 9.41 1.17 -17.63
C VAL A 18 8.18 0.30 -17.75
N GLN A 19 8.27 -0.93 -17.24
CA GLN A 19 7.15 -1.84 -17.08
C GLN A 19 6.76 -2.00 -15.61
N ILE A 20 5.49 -2.27 -15.37
CA ILE A 20 4.98 -2.67 -14.06
C ILE A 20 5.18 -4.18 -13.92
N ILE A 21 5.79 -4.59 -12.81
CA ILE A 21 5.96 -5.99 -12.43
C ILE A 21 5.17 -6.21 -11.14
N GLU A 22 4.23 -7.14 -11.20
CA GLU A 22 3.50 -7.61 -10.03
C GLU A 22 4.05 -8.96 -9.59
N THR A 23 4.30 -9.10 -8.30
CA THR A 23 4.84 -10.32 -7.70
C THR A 23 3.99 -10.71 -6.50
N GLU A 24 3.44 -11.91 -6.57
CA GLU A 24 2.66 -12.47 -5.47
C GLU A 24 3.56 -13.06 -4.39
N LYS A 25 3.25 -12.76 -3.14
CA LYS A 25 4.00 -13.27 -1.99
C LYS A 25 3.04 -13.75 -0.91
N SER A 26 3.30 -14.94 -0.36
CA SER A 26 2.58 -15.48 0.79
C SER A 26 3.51 -15.52 2.00
N LEU A 27 3.05 -14.98 3.13
CA LEU A 27 3.76 -14.94 4.40
C LEU A 27 2.78 -15.25 5.54
N LYS A 28 3.29 -15.74 6.67
CA LYS A 28 2.52 -15.73 7.92
C LYS A 28 2.35 -14.28 8.37
N SER A 29 1.19 -13.94 8.91
CA SER A 29 0.95 -12.56 9.40
C SER A 29 1.95 -12.15 10.48
N SER A 30 2.41 -13.10 11.31
CA SER A 30 3.45 -12.87 12.31
C SER A 30 4.84 -12.57 11.73
N GLU A 31 5.06 -12.81 10.43
CA GLU A 31 6.29 -12.50 9.70
C GLU A 31 6.23 -11.12 9.01
N VAL A 32 5.13 -10.38 9.20
CA VAL A 32 4.93 -9.05 8.60
C VAL A 32 4.87 -7.99 9.70
N GLY A 33 5.67 -6.94 9.53
CA GLY A 33 5.63 -5.73 10.34
C GLY A 33 4.99 -4.57 9.58
N VAL A 34 4.44 -3.61 10.31
CA VAL A 34 3.95 -2.34 9.77
C VAL A 34 4.66 -1.20 10.47
N LEU A 35 5.37 -0.36 9.73
CA LEU A 35 6.01 0.85 10.22
C LEU A 35 5.19 2.07 9.81
N VAL A 36 4.69 2.79 10.81
CA VAL A 36 3.91 4.01 10.65
C VAL A 36 4.81 5.22 10.93
N ILE A 37 4.94 6.13 9.98
CA ILE A 37 5.80 7.30 10.09
C ILE A 37 4.97 8.57 10.05
N GLY A 38 5.17 9.48 11.01
CA GLY A 38 4.75 10.87 10.92
C GLY A 38 3.25 11.14 10.99
N MET A 39 2.45 10.33 11.62
CA MET A 39 1.01 10.58 11.84
C MET A 39 0.81 11.52 13.05
N TRP A 40 1.09 12.81 12.86
CA TRP A 40 1.05 13.80 13.92
C TRP A 40 -0.33 14.45 14.10
N SER A 41 -0.62 14.92 15.32
CA SER A 41 -1.83 15.68 15.64
C SER A 41 -1.88 17.06 14.97
N SER A 42 -0.75 17.62 14.58
CA SER A 42 -0.64 18.93 13.92
C SER A 42 0.67 19.07 13.15
N HIS A 43 0.69 19.91 12.14
CA HIS A 43 1.85 20.23 11.32
C HIS A 43 2.01 21.75 11.13
N ALA A 44 3.23 22.21 10.81
CA ALA A 44 3.51 23.63 10.51
C ALA A 44 2.79 24.14 9.24
N CYS A 45 2.32 23.26 8.39
CA CYS A 45 1.45 23.54 7.26
C CYS A 45 0.01 23.14 7.62
N GLN A 46 -0.94 24.11 7.58
CA GLN A 46 -2.34 23.83 7.90
C GLN A 46 -2.95 22.81 6.95
N VAL A 47 -2.74 22.96 5.65
CA VAL A 47 -3.24 22.03 4.63
C VAL A 47 -2.70 20.62 4.83
N ALA A 48 -1.47 20.46 5.35
CA ALA A 48 -0.94 19.13 5.68
C ALA A 48 -1.63 18.55 6.93
N THR A 49 -2.01 19.38 7.92
CA THR A 49 -2.80 18.96 9.06
C THR A 49 -4.18 18.47 8.61
N ASP A 50 -4.88 19.24 7.78
CA ASP A 50 -6.21 18.89 7.29
C ASP A 50 -6.21 17.55 6.53
N ARG A 51 -5.15 17.27 5.76
CA ARG A 51 -5.00 15.99 5.05
C ARG A 51 -4.72 14.81 5.97
N LEU A 52 -4.06 15.05 7.11
CA LEU A 52 -3.90 14.01 8.11
C LEU A 52 -5.24 13.58 8.69
N ASP A 53 -6.20 14.51 8.84
CA ASP A 53 -7.57 14.19 9.28
C ASP A 53 -8.26 13.22 8.30
N GLU A 54 -7.99 13.32 7.01
CA GLU A 54 -8.53 12.40 5.99
C GLU A 54 -7.79 11.06 5.93
N LEU A 55 -6.48 11.07 6.16
CA LEU A 55 -5.62 9.89 6.05
C LEU A 55 -5.67 9.02 7.31
N ALA A 56 -5.73 9.63 8.48
CA ALA A 56 -5.62 8.96 9.77
C ALA A 56 -6.66 7.84 9.99
N PRO A 57 -7.95 8.00 9.67
CA PRO A 57 -8.94 6.93 9.80
C PRO A 57 -8.64 5.73 8.89
N LYS A 58 -8.08 5.96 7.71
CA LYS A 58 -7.70 4.90 6.77
C LYS A 58 -6.50 4.12 7.31
N VAL A 59 -5.49 4.84 7.80
CA VAL A 59 -4.31 4.22 8.46
C VAL A 59 -4.76 3.42 9.67
N ASP A 60 -5.60 3.96 10.55
CA ASP A 60 -6.07 3.25 11.75
C ASP A 60 -6.86 1.98 11.42
N SER A 61 -7.75 2.05 10.42
CA SER A 61 -8.49 0.88 9.93
C SER A 61 -7.54 -0.22 9.41
N PHE A 62 -6.53 0.17 8.65
CA PHE A 62 -5.49 -0.75 8.16
C PHE A 62 -4.70 -1.38 9.32
N LEU A 63 -4.27 -0.57 10.30
CA LEU A 63 -3.54 -1.05 11.47
C LEU A 63 -4.36 -2.03 12.31
N LYS A 64 -5.66 -1.77 12.50
CA LYS A 64 -6.57 -2.69 13.19
C LYS A 64 -6.64 -4.04 12.49
N LYS A 65 -6.77 -4.06 11.16
CA LYS A 65 -6.76 -5.31 10.36
C LYS A 65 -5.43 -6.05 10.54
N CYS A 66 -4.30 -5.36 10.46
CA CYS A 66 -2.97 -5.94 10.63
C CYS A 66 -2.77 -6.55 12.03
N ARG A 67 -3.11 -5.81 13.10
CA ARG A 67 -3.02 -6.30 14.49
C ARG A 67 -3.89 -7.54 14.72
N ASN A 68 -5.15 -7.48 14.30
CA ASN A 68 -6.09 -8.60 14.43
C ASN A 68 -5.60 -9.88 13.73
N SER A 69 -4.73 -9.72 12.72
CA SER A 69 -4.14 -10.83 11.99
C SER A 69 -2.79 -11.28 12.54
N GLY A 70 -2.26 -10.60 13.56
CA GLY A 70 -1.01 -10.95 14.22
C GLY A 70 0.25 -10.25 13.68
N CYS A 71 0.11 -9.22 12.84
CA CYS A 71 1.24 -8.37 12.44
C CYS A 71 1.76 -7.55 13.60
N LYS A 72 3.05 -7.23 13.58
CA LYS A 72 3.66 -6.30 14.53
C LYS A 72 3.57 -4.87 14.00
N VAL A 73 3.10 -3.93 14.85
CA VAL A 73 3.02 -2.51 14.50
C VAL A 73 4.11 -1.72 15.23
N ILE A 74 4.76 -0.84 14.48
CA ILE A 74 5.86 0.00 14.93
C ILE A 74 5.55 1.44 14.55
N PHE A 75 5.71 2.37 15.48
CA PHE A 75 5.62 3.81 15.21
C PHE A 75 7.01 4.42 15.16
N GLY A 76 7.35 5.02 14.01
CA GLY A 76 8.57 5.77 13.80
C GLY A 76 8.36 7.26 14.10
N SER A 77 8.79 7.73 15.27
CA SER A 77 8.60 9.14 15.63
C SER A 77 9.65 9.63 16.62
N SER A 78 10.37 10.69 16.26
CA SER A 78 11.40 11.29 17.09
C SER A 78 10.84 12.21 18.19
N SER A 79 9.62 12.71 18.07
CA SER A 79 8.96 13.53 19.10
C SER A 79 8.27 12.68 20.15
N LEU A 80 7.56 11.64 19.72
CA LEU A 80 6.72 10.83 20.60
C LEU A 80 7.51 9.86 21.48
N THR A 81 8.69 9.43 21.07
CA THR A 81 9.58 8.56 21.88
C THR A 81 9.99 9.17 23.21
N LYS A 82 9.86 10.49 23.36
CA LYS A 82 10.15 11.23 24.60
C LYS A 82 8.91 11.47 25.47
N SER A 83 7.73 11.17 24.96
CA SER A 83 6.47 11.36 25.67
C SER A 83 6.27 10.27 26.73
N PRO A 84 5.91 10.63 27.96
CA PRO A 84 5.55 9.66 29.01
C PRO A 84 4.40 8.74 28.61
N THR A 85 3.50 9.20 27.75
CA THR A 85 2.34 8.47 27.24
C THR A 85 2.76 7.16 26.56
N TYR A 86 3.89 7.19 25.81
CA TYR A 86 4.34 6.04 25.00
C TYR A 86 5.52 5.29 25.62
N LYS A 87 5.79 5.47 26.91
CA LYS A 87 6.90 4.83 27.61
C LYS A 87 6.91 3.30 27.46
N GLN A 88 5.73 2.67 27.53
CA GLN A 88 5.58 1.22 27.34
C GLN A 88 5.94 0.82 25.91
N ASN A 89 5.45 1.54 24.92
CA ASN A 89 5.72 1.28 23.50
C ASN A 89 7.22 1.42 23.16
N VAL A 90 7.90 2.39 23.75
CA VAL A 90 9.36 2.56 23.63
C VAL A 90 10.11 1.44 24.34
N ALA A 91 9.61 0.93 25.46
CA ALA A 91 10.24 -0.15 26.20
C ALA A 91 10.32 -1.46 25.39
N HIS A 92 9.36 -1.72 24.49
CA HIS A 92 9.40 -2.89 23.60
C HIS A 92 10.63 -2.93 22.67
N MET A 93 11.28 -1.79 22.43
CA MET A 93 12.48 -1.68 21.59
C MET A 93 13.79 -1.86 22.37
N LYS A 94 13.75 -1.81 23.70
CA LYS A 94 14.95 -1.81 24.54
C LYS A 94 15.39 -3.22 24.91
N GLY A 95 16.72 -3.38 25.06
CA GLY A 95 17.30 -4.64 25.52
C GLY A 95 17.19 -5.80 24.53
N LEU A 96 16.74 -5.58 23.29
CA LEU A 96 16.69 -6.62 22.29
C LEU A 96 18.09 -7.00 21.78
N PRO A 97 18.31 -8.27 21.43
CA PRO A 97 19.57 -8.72 20.87
C PRO A 97 19.97 -7.91 19.63
N PHE A 98 21.26 -7.66 19.50
CA PHE A 98 21.80 -6.97 18.35
C PHE A 98 21.71 -7.84 17.09
N ALA A 99 21.03 -7.35 16.06
CA ALA A 99 21.02 -8.00 14.77
C ALA A 99 22.32 -7.71 14.02
N SER A 100 22.97 -8.77 13.51
CA SER A 100 24.13 -8.60 12.62
C SER A 100 23.65 -8.09 11.26
N LEU A 101 23.79 -6.79 11.05
CA LEU A 101 23.33 -6.11 9.85
C LEU A 101 24.48 -5.80 8.92
N ARG A 102 24.34 -6.17 7.65
CA ARG A 102 25.25 -5.75 6.61
C ARG A 102 24.83 -4.40 6.07
N ASP A 103 25.76 -3.45 6.03
CA ASP A 103 25.57 -2.18 5.34
C ASP A 103 25.94 -2.34 3.87
N TYR A 104 24.94 -2.24 2.98
CA TYR A 104 25.14 -2.35 1.52
C TYR A 104 25.48 -1.00 0.88
N GLY A 105 25.54 0.07 1.68
CA GLY A 105 25.73 1.43 1.19
C GLY A 105 24.46 2.01 0.55
N MET A 106 24.62 3.23 0.03
CA MET A 106 23.54 3.93 -0.69
C MET A 106 24.04 4.27 -2.09
N PRO A 107 23.48 3.68 -3.15
CA PRO A 107 23.77 4.12 -4.51
C PRO A 107 23.32 5.56 -4.73
N GLN A 108 23.85 6.19 -5.76
CA GLN A 108 23.28 7.46 -6.22
C GLN A 108 21.95 7.21 -6.90
N TYR A 109 20.95 7.96 -6.48
CA TYR A 109 19.63 7.93 -7.08
C TYR A 109 19.37 9.21 -7.84
N PRO A 110 18.54 9.19 -8.89
CA PRO A 110 18.05 10.42 -9.51
C PRO A 110 17.39 11.34 -8.48
N PRO A 111 17.30 12.65 -8.75
CA PRO A 111 16.56 13.56 -7.89
C PRO A 111 15.09 13.15 -7.80
N LEU A 112 14.41 13.63 -6.76
CA LEU A 112 12.96 13.47 -6.62
C LEU A 112 12.23 13.98 -7.88
N PRO A 113 11.15 13.32 -8.30
CA PRO A 113 10.42 13.74 -9.50
C PRO A 113 9.50 14.94 -9.26
N ILE A 114 9.52 15.52 -8.07
CA ILE A 114 8.75 16.71 -7.68
C ILE A 114 9.71 17.76 -7.10
N ASP A 115 9.38 19.03 -7.26
CA ASP A 115 10.11 20.12 -6.60
C ASP A 115 9.52 20.37 -5.21
N ASP A 116 10.28 20.04 -4.17
CA ASP A 116 9.96 20.29 -2.76
C ASP A 116 10.93 21.29 -2.10
N SER A 117 11.66 22.06 -2.90
CA SER A 117 12.69 23.02 -2.45
C SER A 117 12.14 24.13 -1.55
N ASP A 118 10.83 24.43 -1.66
CA ASP A 118 10.11 25.36 -0.79
C ASP A 118 9.61 24.73 0.52
N GLY A 119 9.95 23.45 0.76
CA GLY A 119 9.47 22.65 1.88
C GLY A 119 8.03 22.22 1.76
N GLY A 120 7.37 22.41 0.60
CA GLY A 120 5.99 22.00 0.31
C GLY A 120 4.90 22.69 1.15
N ILE A 121 5.22 23.82 1.82
CA ILE A 121 4.28 24.54 2.72
C ILE A 121 3.37 25.41 1.90
N VAL A 122 2.10 25.03 1.77
CA VAL A 122 1.07 25.84 1.10
C VAL A 122 0.58 26.99 1.98
N THR A 123 0.22 26.67 3.22
CA THR A 123 -0.32 27.63 4.19
C THR A 123 0.29 27.38 5.56
N LYS A 124 0.89 28.39 6.16
CA LYS A 124 1.43 28.29 7.53
C LYS A 124 0.30 28.06 8.53
N ASN A 125 0.53 27.17 9.48
CA ASN A 125 -0.36 26.96 10.63
C ASN A 125 0.13 27.84 11.80
N PRO A 126 -0.58 28.93 12.12
CA PRO A 126 -0.14 29.86 13.18
C PRO A 126 -0.24 29.25 14.58
N SER A 127 -1.07 28.24 14.76
CA SER A 127 -1.27 27.54 16.04
C SER A 127 -0.28 26.41 16.26
N PHE A 128 0.57 26.10 15.28
CA PHE A 128 1.52 24.98 15.38
C PHE A 128 2.60 25.24 16.43
N LYS A 129 2.70 24.35 17.39
CA LYS A 129 3.79 24.30 18.36
C LYS A 129 4.39 22.89 18.39
N ARG A 130 5.64 22.78 18.03
CA ARG A 130 6.33 21.49 17.95
C ARG A 130 6.36 20.72 19.27
N SER A 131 6.36 21.42 20.39
CA SER A 131 6.32 20.84 21.75
C SER A 131 4.97 20.22 22.12
N GLU A 132 3.90 20.59 21.42
CA GLU A 132 2.53 20.11 21.66
C GLU A 132 2.09 19.03 20.67
N VAL A 133 2.99 18.60 19.77
CA VAL A 133 2.69 17.56 18.78
C VAL A 133 2.60 16.20 19.46
N ASP A 134 1.49 15.52 19.28
CA ASP A 134 1.22 14.16 19.72
C ASP A 134 0.84 13.26 18.53
N MET A 135 0.47 12.02 18.80
CA MET A 135 -0.14 11.15 17.78
C MET A 135 -1.47 11.76 17.34
N HIS A 136 -1.78 11.61 16.05
CA HIS A 136 -3.07 12.04 15.53
C HIS A 136 -4.21 11.31 16.25
N PRO A 137 -5.26 12.00 16.74
CA PRO A 137 -6.33 11.37 17.52
C PRO A 137 -7.11 10.29 16.77
N GLY A 138 -7.08 10.33 15.44
CA GLY A 138 -7.64 9.29 14.57
C GLY A 138 -6.77 8.05 14.39
N VAL A 139 -5.60 7.95 15.06
CA VAL A 139 -4.70 6.79 14.99
C VAL A 139 -4.51 6.19 16.37
N THR A 140 -4.93 4.96 16.55
CA THR A 140 -4.80 4.23 17.81
C THR A 140 -3.38 3.67 17.96
N VAL A 141 -2.74 3.97 19.09
CA VAL A 141 -1.52 3.30 19.55
C VAL A 141 -1.90 2.31 20.64
N CYS A 142 -1.71 1.02 20.37
CA CYS A 142 -2.03 -0.04 21.32
C CYS A 142 -0.84 -0.32 22.27
N PRO A 143 -1.07 -0.85 23.47
CA PRO A 143 0.01 -1.16 24.43
C PRO A 143 1.07 -2.14 23.87
N GLU A 144 0.67 -3.05 22.99
CA GLU A 144 1.55 -4.03 22.33
C GLU A 144 2.34 -3.49 21.15
N ASP A 145 2.03 -2.30 20.66
CA ASP A 145 2.78 -1.66 19.58
C ASP A 145 4.16 -1.23 20.07
N ALA A 146 5.12 -1.18 19.18
CA ALA A 146 6.45 -0.69 19.48
C ALA A 146 6.67 0.73 18.95
N MET A 147 7.59 1.49 19.54
CA MET A 147 7.90 2.85 19.10
C MET A 147 9.39 3.14 19.23
N SER A 148 10.00 3.66 18.15
CA SER A 148 11.38 4.13 18.16
C SER A 148 11.66 5.17 17.06
N ASP A 149 12.68 6.00 17.27
CA ASP A 149 13.27 6.86 16.25
C ASP A 149 14.70 6.40 15.87
N ASN A 150 15.09 5.23 16.32
CA ASN A 150 16.41 4.66 16.12
C ASN A 150 16.33 3.47 15.16
N ASN A 151 17.03 3.57 14.02
CA ASN A 151 17.06 2.52 13.01
C ASN A 151 17.56 1.17 13.53
N LYS A 152 18.61 1.18 14.36
CA LYS A 152 19.16 -0.06 14.92
C LYS A 152 18.16 -0.77 15.84
N GLU A 153 17.43 -0.01 16.67
CA GLU A 153 16.39 -0.58 17.52
C GLU A 153 15.26 -1.20 16.69
N ILE A 154 14.82 -0.51 15.63
CA ILE A 154 13.78 -1.02 14.73
C ILE A 154 14.28 -2.30 14.05
N LEU A 155 15.48 -2.30 13.48
CA LEU A 155 16.04 -3.48 12.83
C LEU A 155 16.25 -4.66 13.79
N ASN A 156 16.71 -4.40 15.03
CA ASN A 156 16.79 -5.41 16.08
C ASN A 156 15.42 -6.00 16.40
N PHE A 157 14.41 -5.15 16.54
CA PHE A 157 13.02 -5.58 16.78
C PHE A 157 12.50 -6.48 15.66
N LEU A 158 12.70 -6.06 14.41
CA LEU A 158 12.26 -6.81 13.24
C LEU A 158 12.91 -8.20 13.18
N HIS A 159 14.22 -8.28 13.42
CA HIS A 159 14.94 -9.54 13.47
C HIS A 159 14.53 -10.42 14.65
N HIS A 160 14.40 -9.84 15.84
CA HIS A 160 13.99 -10.58 17.04
C HIS A 160 12.62 -11.23 16.88
N HIS A 161 11.68 -10.53 16.24
CA HIS A 161 10.34 -11.04 15.98
C HIS A 161 10.19 -11.85 14.69
N GLY A 162 11.29 -12.14 13.97
CA GLY A 162 11.27 -12.92 12.74
C GLY A 162 10.51 -12.28 11.59
N ILE A 163 10.44 -10.93 11.57
CA ILE A 163 9.76 -10.19 10.51
C ILE A 163 10.54 -10.35 9.20
N LYS A 164 9.84 -10.75 8.14
CA LYS A 164 10.40 -10.99 6.80
C LYS A 164 10.02 -9.92 5.78
N LEU A 165 9.01 -9.11 6.10
CA LEU A 165 8.57 -7.99 5.26
C LEU A 165 8.07 -6.85 6.15
N LEU A 166 8.51 -5.64 5.88
CA LEU A 166 8.04 -4.42 6.56
C LEU A 166 7.20 -3.59 5.60
N LEU A 167 5.92 -3.41 5.93
CA LEU A 167 5.02 -2.48 5.25
C LEU A 167 5.23 -1.10 5.85
N VAL A 168 5.42 -0.08 5.02
CA VAL A 168 5.67 1.31 5.47
C VAL A 168 4.54 2.20 4.99
N CYS A 169 3.95 2.99 5.89
CA CYS A 169 2.92 3.98 5.60
C CYS A 169 3.11 5.26 6.40
N GLY A 170 2.29 6.28 6.12
CA GLY A 170 2.32 7.57 6.82
C GLY A 170 2.95 8.68 6.00
N VAL A 171 3.41 9.75 6.64
CA VAL A 171 3.77 11.02 5.98
C VAL A 171 5.11 11.58 6.44
N HIS A 172 5.77 12.43 5.62
CA HIS A 172 5.45 12.67 4.20
C HIS A 172 6.34 11.79 3.35
N LEU A 173 5.77 11.28 2.26
CA LEU A 173 6.42 10.27 1.42
C LEU A 173 7.80 10.72 0.91
N ASN A 174 7.91 11.93 0.36
CA ASN A 174 9.14 12.50 -0.17
C ASN A 174 10.15 12.95 0.90
N MET A 175 9.79 12.91 2.18
CA MET A 175 10.63 13.36 3.30
C MET A 175 10.82 12.24 4.34
N CYS A 176 10.01 12.24 5.40
CA CYS A 176 10.19 11.36 6.55
C CYS A 176 10.10 9.87 6.19
N VAL A 177 9.17 9.49 5.30
CA VAL A 177 8.97 8.10 4.89
C VAL A 177 10.16 7.59 4.10
N LEU A 178 10.77 8.43 3.24
CA LEU A 178 11.98 8.07 2.50
C LEU A 178 13.26 8.23 3.31
N ASP A 179 13.47 9.39 3.96
CA ASP A 179 14.80 9.85 4.34
C ASP A 179 15.11 9.81 5.85
N ARG A 180 14.13 9.54 6.73
CA ARG A 180 14.44 9.38 8.15
C ARG A 180 15.41 8.21 8.38
N PRO A 181 16.19 8.21 9.47
CA PRO A 181 17.08 7.08 9.79
C PRO A 181 16.36 5.72 9.77
N TYR A 182 15.07 5.70 10.05
CA TYR A 182 14.18 4.54 10.00
C TYR A 182 13.28 4.52 8.76
N GLY A 183 13.51 5.41 7.78
CA GLY A 183 12.78 5.47 6.52
C GLY A 183 13.23 4.43 5.50
N ILE A 184 12.52 4.38 4.37
CA ILE A 184 12.69 3.36 3.33
C ILE A 184 14.15 3.25 2.86
N LYS A 185 14.81 4.38 2.58
CA LYS A 185 16.20 4.38 2.09
C LYS A 185 17.15 3.66 3.06
N ASN A 186 17.07 3.97 4.35
CA ASN A 186 17.93 3.33 5.35
C ASN A 186 17.56 1.86 5.59
N LEU A 187 16.29 1.50 5.60
CA LEU A 187 15.88 0.09 5.67
C LEU A 187 16.47 -0.72 4.51
N MET A 188 16.41 -0.18 3.29
CA MET A 188 16.98 -0.79 2.10
C MET A 188 18.53 -0.85 2.16
N ARG A 189 19.18 0.19 2.70
CA ARG A 189 20.63 0.20 2.94
C ARG A 189 21.10 -0.99 3.76
N PHE A 190 20.31 -1.41 4.73
CA PHE A 190 20.61 -2.61 5.53
C PHE A 190 19.96 -3.88 4.98
N GLY A 191 19.44 -3.85 3.75
CA GLY A 191 18.91 -5.00 3.04
C GLY A 191 17.61 -5.55 3.63
N PHE A 192 16.88 -4.76 4.43
CA PHE A 192 15.63 -5.24 5.02
C PHE A 192 14.49 -5.18 3.99
N PRO A 193 13.77 -6.31 3.73
CA PRO A 193 12.67 -6.33 2.78
C PRO A 193 11.55 -5.38 3.20
N THR A 194 11.34 -4.36 2.38
CA THR A 194 10.42 -3.24 2.65
C THR A 194 9.42 -3.10 1.52
N CYS A 195 8.21 -2.66 1.81
CA CYS A 195 7.14 -2.41 0.86
C CYS A 195 6.36 -1.16 1.28
N LEU A 196 6.13 -0.24 0.35
CA LEU A 196 5.31 0.95 0.59
C LEU A 196 3.81 0.62 0.51
N VAL A 197 3.00 1.07 1.46
CA VAL A 197 1.53 1.05 1.34
C VAL A 197 1.12 2.35 0.66
N ARG A 198 0.99 2.31 -0.69
CA ARG A 198 0.95 3.50 -1.55
C ARG A 198 -0.27 4.41 -1.40
N ASP A 199 -1.41 3.87 -0.94
CA ASP A 199 -2.65 4.61 -0.69
C ASP A 199 -2.75 5.13 0.76
N LEU A 200 -1.78 4.78 1.62
CA LEU A 200 -1.68 5.24 3.00
C LEU A 200 -0.46 6.15 3.22
N THR A 201 -0.19 6.99 2.23
CA THR A 201 0.90 7.98 2.28
C THR A 201 0.53 9.23 1.50
N ASP A 202 1.27 10.32 1.72
CA ASP A 202 1.05 11.62 1.09
C ASP A 202 2.36 12.42 1.05
N PRO A 203 2.73 13.08 -0.05
CA PRO A 203 3.91 13.90 -0.11
C PRO A 203 3.67 15.30 0.47
N MET A 204 4.73 15.90 0.97
CA MET A 204 4.77 17.33 1.24
C MET A 204 5.09 18.05 -0.06
N TYR A 205 4.07 18.60 -0.69
CA TYR A 205 4.18 19.25 -2.00
C TYR A 205 3.23 20.44 -2.09
N ASN A 206 3.73 21.51 -2.70
CA ASN A 206 2.99 22.73 -2.98
C ASN A 206 2.81 22.85 -4.49
N PRO A 207 1.61 22.54 -5.06
CA PRO A 207 1.34 22.70 -6.49
C PRO A 207 1.51 24.16 -6.89
N LYS A 208 2.34 24.41 -7.89
CA LYS A 208 2.58 25.74 -8.46
C LYS A 208 2.17 25.73 -9.94
N GLU A 209 1.56 26.79 -10.39
CA GLU A 209 1.16 26.92 -11.78
C GLU A 209 2.39 26.87 -12.71
N GLY A 210 2.30 26.00 -13.73
CA GLY A 210 3.32 25.85 -14.76
C GLY A 210 4.61 25.11 -14.36
N THR A 211 4.72 24.61 -13.12
CA THR A 211 5.93 23.90 -12.67
C THR A 211 5.57 22.59 -11.96
N GLY A 212 5.85 21.45 -12.60
CA GLY A 212 5.64 20.12 -11.99
C GLY A 212 4.18 19.66 -12.00
N PRO A 213 3.83 18.68 -11.14
CA PRO A 213 2.45 18.15 -11.06
C PRO A 213 1.46 19.23 -10.64
N ALA A 214 0.32 19.28 -11.34
CA ALA A 214 -0.74 20.27 -11.10
C ALA A 214 -1.51 19.98 -9.80
N THR A 215 -1.49 18.73 -9.36
CA THR A 215 -2.20 18.28 -8.16
C THR A 215 -1.30 17.48 -7.23
N ARG A 216 -1.69 17.39 -5.98
CA ARG A 216 -1.02 16.52 -5.01
C ARG A 216 -1.18 15.04 -5.30
N ALA A 217 -2.30 14.64 -5.85
CA ALA A 217 -2.52 13.25 -6.25
C ALA A 217 -1.52 12.84 -7.33
N GLU A 218 -1.26 13.71 -8.31
CA GLU A 218 -0.21 13.51 -9.32
C GLU A 218 1.17 13.46 -8.68
N ALA A 219 1.47 14.38 -7.76
CA ALA A 219 2.73 14.39 -7.03
C ALA A 219 2.92 13.10 -6.21
N THR A 220 1.85 12.61 -5.56
CA THR A 220 1.86 11.34 -4.84
C THR A 220 2.22 10.19 -5.76
N GLU A 221 1.52 10.08 -6.89
CA GLU A 221 1.76 9.00 -7.85
C GLU A 221 3.18 9.07 -8.43
N MET A 222 3.70 10.25 -8.75
CA MET A 222 5.07 10.42 -9.24
C MET A 222 6.12 9.95 -8.21
N VAL A 223 5.93 10.28 -6.92
CA VAL A 223 6.85 9.82 -5.87
C VAL A 223 6.67 8.33 -5.59
N VAL A 224 5.45 7.79 -5.64
CA VAL A 224 5.21 6.33 -5.56
C VAL A 224 5.94 5.60 -6.69
N GLN A 225 5.83 6.07 -7.92
CA GLN A 225 6.54 5.48 -9.07
C GLN A 225 8.07 5.52 -8.89
N TYR A 226 8.57 6.62 -8.34
CA TYR A 226 9.99 6.76 -8.00
C TYR A 226 10.42 5.74 -6.95
N VAL A 227 9.62 5.53 -5.89
CA VAL A 227 9.87 4.50 -4.86
C VAL A 227 9.85 3.10 -5.47
N GLU A 228 8.87 2.79 -6.30
CA GLU A 228 8.73 1.48 -6.96
C GLU A 228 9.89 1.18 -7.92
N ARG A 229 10.43 2.21 -8.56
CA ARG A 229 11.55 2.06 -9.49
C ARG A 229 12.89 1.89 -8.79
N TYR A 230 13.17 2.66 -7.75
CA TYR A 230 14.51 2.80 -7.19
C TYR A 230 14.71 2.15 -5.82
N PHE A 231 13.65 1.92 -5.05
CA PHE A 231 13.78 1.44 -3.67
C PHE A 231 13.05 0.12 -3.44
N CYS A 232 11.76 0.12 -3.30
CA CYS A 232 11.01 -1.04 -2.88
C CYS A 232 9.67 -1.16 -3.63
N PRO A 233 9.06 -2.35 -3.68
CA PRO A 233 7.71 -2.50 -4.20
C PRO A 233 6.69 -1.73 -3.36
N SER A 234 5.51 -1.55 -3.93
CA SER A 234 4.34 -1.03 -3.21
C SER A 234 3.19 -2.02 -3.21
N ILE A 235 2.25 -1.80 -2.29
CA ILE A 235 0.97 -2.50 -2.20
C ILE A 235 -0.14 -1.48 -1.93
N HIS A 236 -1.35 -1.73 -2.41
CA HIS A 236 -2.53 -1.00 -1.95
C HIS A 236 -3.06 -1.65 -0.66
N SER A 237 -3.53 -0.88 0.30
CA SER A 237 -3.98 -1.40 1.59
C SER A 237 -5.12 -2.42 1.48
N GLU A 238 -5.97 -2.27 0.46
CA GLU A 238 -7.07 -3.18 0.17
C GLU A 238 -6.61 -4.50 -0.49
N ASP A 239 -5.40 -4.54 -1.07
CA ASP A 239 -4.84 -5.75 -1.69
C ASP A 239 -4.11 -6.64 -0.66
N LEU A 240 -4.14 -6.27 0.61
CA LEU A 240 -3.61 -7.07 1.70
C LEU A 240 -4.65 -8.08 2.17
N MET A 241 -4.40 -9.35 1.88
CA MET A 241 -5.38 -10.41 2.11
C MET A 241 -4.99 -11.29 3.29
N PHE A 242 -5.91 -11.41 4.25
CA PHE A 242 -5.75 -12.28 5.40
C PHE A 242 -6.59 -13.55 5.19
N LEU A 243 -5.90 -14.67 4.89
CA LEU A 243 -6.56 -15.95 4.74
C LEU A 243 -6.78 -16.57 6.13
N SER A 244 -8.02 -16.76 6.53
CA SER A 244 -8.37 -17.57 7.69
C SER A 244 -8.30 -19.08 7.35
N GLN A 245 -8.13 -19.92 8.36
CA GLN A 245 -8.18 -21.38 8.17
C GLN A 245 -9.55 -21.77 7.59
N ASN A 246 -9.56 -22.72 6.67
CA ASN A 246 -10.74 -23.26 5.99
C ASN A 246 -11.43 -22.32 4.99
N LYS A 247 -10.79 -21.18 4.59
CA LYS A 247 -11.33 -20.32 3.54
C LYS A 247 -10.56 -20.50 2.24
N LYS A 248 -11.29 -20.43 1.12
CA LYS A 248 -10.73 -20.60 -0.23
C LYS A 248 -10.15 -19.30 -0.74
N PHE A 249 -9.12 -19.40 -1.57
CA PHE A 249 -8.60 -18.32 -2.39
C PHE A 249 -9.20 -18.47 -3.79
N ILE A 250 -9.98 -17.49 -4.22
CA ILE A 250 -10.78 -17.52 -5.45
C ILE A 250 -10.28 -16.42 -6.37
N ARG A 251 -9.87 -16.79 -7.58
CA ARG A 251 -9.53 -15.83 -8.64
C ARG A 251 -10.67 -15.72 -9.62
N VAL A 252 -11.04 -14.49 -9.93
CA VAL A 252 -12.15 -14.17 -10.82
C VAL A 252 -11.65 -13.24 -11.92
N ASP A 253 -11.88 -13.61 -13.16
CA ASP A 253 -11.67 -12.71 -14.29
C ASP A 253 -12.74 -11.62 -14.31
N ILE A 254 -12.44 -10.50 -14.97
CA ILE A 254 -13.35 -9.33 -15.02
C ILE A 254 -14.09 -9.29 -16.34
N ASP A 255 -13.36 -9.05 -17.44
CA ASP A 255 -13.95 -8.80 -18.74
C ASP A 255 -14.55 -10.09 -19.32
N ASP A 256 -15.81 -9.98 -19.76
CA ASP A 256 -16.64 -11.05 -20.27
C ASP A 256 -16.96 -12.18 -19.25
N THR A 257 -16.53 -11.98 -17.98
CA THR A 257 -16.85 -12.85 -16.84
C THR A 257 -17.90 -12.21 -15.93
N ILE A 258 -17.59 -11.06 -15.29
CA ILE A 258 -18.52 -10.35 -14.42
C ILE A 258 -19.09 -9.07 -15.05
N CYS A 259 -18.65 -8.75 -16.23
CA CYS A 259 -19.18 -7.65 -17.03
C CYS A 259 -19.17 -8.02 -18.52
N VAL A 260 -19.97 -7.32 -19.32
CA VAL A 260 -20.05 -7.48 -20.77
C VAL A 260 -19.80 -6.15 -21.46
N TYR A 261 -19.38 -6.21 -22.73
CA TYR A 261 -19.30 -5.02 -23.55
C TYR A 261 -20.71 -4.46 -23.80
N ASP A 262 -20.87 -3.16 -23.58
CA ASP A 262 -22.12 -2.45 -23.78
C ASP A 262 -21.87 -1.11 -24.48
N PRO A 263 -22.18 -1.00 -25.77
CA PRO A 263 -21.95 0.22 -26.54
C PRO A 263 -22.84 1.40 -26.10
N SER A 264 -23.89 1.15 -25.33
CA SER A 264 -24.74 2.22 -24.78
C SER A 264 -24.10 2.94 -23.60
N VAL A 265 -23.09 2.34 -22.96
CA VAL A 265 -22.33 2.98 -21.88
C VAL A 265 -21.33 3.96 -22.48
N PRO A 266 -21.37 5.25 -22.09
CA PRO A 266 -20.45 6.25 -22.63
C PRO A 266 -19.00 5.95 -22.28
N GLY A 267 -18.08 6.08 -23.25
CA GLY A 267 -16.66 5.91 -23.00
C GLY A 267 -15.86 5.94 -24.30
N ASP A 268 -14.58 6.31 -24.16
CA ASP A 268 -13.59 6.39 -25.24
C ASP A 268 -12.67 5.16 -25.32
N HIS A 269 -13.00 4.12 -24.53
CA HIS A 269 -12.23 2.88 -24.49
C HIS A 269 -13.11 1.69 -24.10
N ILE A 270 -12.81 0.49 -24.65
CA ILE A 270 -13.58 -0.74 -24.43
C ILE A 270 -13.79 -1.08 -22.94
N TYR A 271 -12.83 -0.76 -22.07
CA TYR A 271 -12.96 -1.00 -20.62
C TYR A 271 -13.94 -0.05 -19.94
N LYS A 272 -14.16 1.13 -20.53
CA LYS A 272 -15.14 2.11 -20.04
C LYS A 272 -16.56 1.74 -20.49
N GLN A 273 -16.68 1.06 -21.63
CA GLN A 273 -17.96 0.63 -22.22
C GLN A 273 -18.33 -0.79 -21.76
N LYS A 274 -18.46 -0.97 -20.44
CA LYS A 274 -18.81 -2.26 -19.84
C LYS A 274 -20.01 -2.08 -18.90
N SER A 275 -20.94 -3.04 -18.97
CA SER A 275 -22.05 -3.16 -18.01
C SER A 275 -21.84 -4.38 -17.11
N PRO A 276 -22.13 -4.27 -15.79
CA PRO A 276 -21.97 -5.35 -14.84
C PRO A 276 -23.03 -6.44 -15.03
N VAL A 277 -22.66 -7.69 -14.75
CA VAL A 277 -23.59 -8.83 -14.65
C VAL A 277 -23.93 -9.02 -13.16
N SER A 278 -25.01 -8.38 -12.70
CA SER A 278 -25.37 -8.27 -11.28
C SER A 278 -25.48 -9.64 -10.59
N GLU A 279 -26.12 -10.63 -11.21
CA GLU A 279 -26.29 -11.98 -10.66
C GLU A 279 -24.95 -12.65 -10.32
N LYS A 280 -23.94 -12.46 -11.18
CA LYS A 280 -22.59 -13.00 -10.94
C LYS A 280 -21.87 -12.26 -9.82
N ILE A 281 -22.02 -10.94 -9.79
CA ILE A 281 -21.43 -10.08 -8.73
C ILE A 281 -22.04 -10.44 -7.36
N GLU A 282 -23.35 -10.62 -7.28
CA GLU A 282 -24.04 -11.01 -6.04
C GLU A 282 -23.54 -12.36 -5.52
N SER A 283 -23.39 -13.35 -6.40
CA SER A 283 -22.86 -14.67 -6.04
C SER A 283 -21.43 -14.59 -5.49
N LEU A 284 -20.58 -13.80 -6.12
CA LEU A 284 -19.19 -13.59 -5.67
C LEU A 284 -19.11 -12.76 -4.37
N ASN A 285 -19.99 -11.78 -4.22
CA ASN A 285 -20.08 -11.00 -2.99
C ASN A 285 -20.51 -11.86 -1.79
N LYS A 286 -21.40 -12.85 -2.00
CA LYS A 286 -21.77 -13.82 -0.97
C LYS A 286 -20.54 -14.58 -0.47
N LEU A 287 -19.71 -15.09 -1.37
CA LEU A 287 -18.47 -15.78 -0.99
C LEU A 287 -17.50 -14.88 -0.22
N TYR A 288 -17.39 -13.61 -0.63
CA TYR A 288 -16.60 -12.64 0.11
C TYR A 288 -17.14 -12.44 1.52
N ASP A 289 -18.46 -12.28 1.68
CA ASP A 289 -19.13 -12.10 2.99
C ASP A 289 -19.01 -13.34 3.89
N GLU A 290 -18.93 -14.50 3.30
CA GLU A 290 -18.62 -15.76 3.99
C GLU A 290 -17.15 -15.87 4.42
N GLY A 291 -16.32 -14.91 4.05
CA GLY A 291 -14.91 -14.80 4.45
C GLY A 291 -13.92 -15.50 3.53
N HIS A 292 -14.34 -15.90 2.32
CA HIS A 292 -13.43 -16.34 1.28
C HIS A 292 -12.62 -15.18 0.73
N CYS A 293 -11.40 -15.45 0.24
CA CYS A 293 -10.56 -14.45 -0.39
C CYS A 293 -10.90 -14.38 -1.88
N VAL A 294 -11.65 -13.35 -2.30
CA VAL A 294 -12.06 -13.16 -3.70
C VAL A 294 -11.19 -12.09 -4.34
N VAL A 295 -10.38 -12.49 -5.32
CA VAL A 295 -9.42 -11.62 -6.01
C VAL A 295 -9.80 -11.52 -7.48
N TYR A 296 -9.94 -10.29 -7.96
CA TYR A 296 -10.19 -10.04 -9.38
C TYR A 296 -8.86 -9.96 -10.14
N TRP A 297 -8.75 -10.75 -11.21
CA TRP A 297 -7.52 -10.93 -11.98
C TRP A 297 -7.76 -10.57 -13.44
N THR A 298 -7.09 -9.54 -13.96
CA THR A 298 -7.38 -8.98 -15.28
C THR A 298 -6.13 -8.76 -16.13
N SER A 299 -6.30 -8.87 -17.46
CA SER A 299 -5.28 -8.54 -18.46
C SER A 299 -5.35 -7.08 -18.95
N ARG A 300 -6.18 -6.24 -18.33
CA ARG A 300 -6.30 -4.83 -18.71
C ARG A 300 -4.95 -4.13 -18.64
N GLY A 301 -4.58 -3.50 -19.74
CA GLY A 301 -3.32 -2.75 -19.85
C GLY A 301 -2.12 -3.54 -20.37
N ILE A 302 -2.17 -4.87 -20.42
CA ILE A 302 -1.04 -5.70 -20.84
C ILE A 302 -0.52 -5.29 -22.22
N ASP A 303 -1.41 -5.11 -23.20
CA ASP A 303 -0.99 -4.78 -24.56
C ASP A 303 -0.63 -3.30 -24.75
N SER A 304 -1.28 -2.42 -24.01
CA SER A 304 -1.09 -0.96 -24.15
C SER A 304 0.02 -0.40 -23.27
N GLY A 305 0.49 -1.17 -22.27
CA GLY A 305 1.39 -0.70 -21.23
C GLY A 305 0.77 0.36 -20.31
N LYS A 306 -0.51 0.71 -20.49
CA LYS A 306 -1.22 1.69 -19.67
C LYS A 306 -1.68 1.04 -18.36
N ASP A 307 -1.42 1.69 -17.25
CA ASP A 307 -1.94 1.27 -15.94
C ASP A 307 -3.45 1.56 -15.85
N TRP A 308 -4.26 0.51 -15.75
CA TRP A 308 -5.71 0.57 -15.58
C TRP A 308 -6.15 0.19 -14.16
N THR A 309 -5.22 0.02 -13.24
CA THR A 309 -5.52 -0.52 -11.89
C THR A 309 -6.52 0.35 -11.13
N GLU A 310 -6.28 1.66 -11.03
CA GLU A 310 -7.17 2.54 -10.27
C GLU A 310 -8.52 2.76 -10.97
N PHE A 311 -8.53 2.81 -12.30
CA PHE A 311 -9.79 2.82 -13.04
C PHE A 311 -10.59 1.55 -12.78
N THR A 312 -9.96 0.38 -12.85
CA THR A 312 -10.61 -0.91 -12.60
C THR A 312 -11.16 -0.99 -11.18
N ARG A 313 -10.38 -0.52 -10.19
CA ARG A 313 -10.81 -0.44 -8.78
C ARG A 313 -12.07 0.41 -8.63
N SER A 314 -12.05 1.61 -9.20
CA SER A 314 -13.19 2.53 -9.16
C SER A 314 -14.43 1.96 -9.86
N GLN A 315 -14.25 1.29 -10.99
CA GLN A 315 -15.32 0.67 -11.74
C GLN A 315 -15.95 -0.51 -10.97
N LEU A 316 -15.15 -1.42 -10.42
CA LEU A 316 -15.64 -2.52 -9.60
C LEU A 316 -16.41 -2.00 -8.37
N LYS A 317 -15.90 -0.96 -7.73
CA LYS A 317 -16.57 -0.31 -6.60
C LYS A 317 -17.92 0.29 -7.01
N SER A 318 -18.01 0.94 -8.17
CA SER A 318 -19.27 1.49 -8.68
C SER A 318 -20.32 0.41 -9.00
N TRP A 319 -19.88 -0.81 -9.29
CA TRP A 319 -20.74 -1.98 -9.53
C TRP A 319 -21.10 -2.75 -8.23
N GLY A 320 -20.66 -2.25 -7.07
CA GLY A 320 -20.93 -2.88 -5.78
C GLY A 320 -20.15 -4.17 -5.55
N VAL A 321 -19.06 -4.37 -6.28
CA VAL A 321 -18.20 -5.55 -6.14
C VAL A 321 -17.42 -5.47 -4.82
N LYS A 322 -17.54 -6.53 -4.02
CA LYS A 322 -16.69 -6.78 -2.84
C LYS A 322 -15.48 -7.60 -3.26
N SER A 323 -14.28 -7.17 -2.89
CA SER A 323 -13.05 -7.85 -3.26
C SER A 323 -12.03 -7.84 -2.14
N SER A 324 -11.21 -8.89 -2.11
CA SER A 324 -10.01 -8.96 -1.27
C SER A 324 -8.82 -8.32 -1.96
N GLY A 325 -8.91 -8.03 -3.27
CA GLY A 325 -7.86 -7.38 -4.04
C GLY A 325 -8.09 -7.48 -5.55
N ILE A 326 -7.29 -6.69 -6.27
CA ILE A 326 -7.25 -6.69 -7.74
C ILE A 326 -5.81 -6.94 -8.16
N VAL A 327 -5.62 -7.90 -9.06
CA VAL A 327 -4.35 -8.23 -9.67
C VAL A 327 -4.43 -7.90 -11.15
N THR A 328 -3.57 -7.01 -11.62
CA THR A 328 -3.35 -6.71 -13.03
C THR A 328 -2.21 -7.60 -13.56
N GLY A 329 -1.94 -7.57 -14.86
CA GLY A 329 -0.83 -8.36 -15.39
C GLY A 329 -1.18 -9.82 -15.71
N LYS A 330 -2.47 -10.20 -15.75
CA LYS A 330 -2.91 -11.48 -16.28
C LYS A 330 -2.44 -11.60 -17.74
N LYS A 331 -1.50 -12.51 -17.99
CA LYS A 331 -1.03 -12.78 -19.36
C LYS A 331 -2.17 -13.27 -20.22
N ARG A 332 -2.19 -12.86 -21.50
CA ARG A 332 -3.12 -13.42 -22.50
C ARG A 332 -2.71 -14.83 -22.88
N PHE A 333 -3.70 -15.65 -23.11
CA PHE A 333 -3.56 -17.01 -23.63
C PHE A 333 -4.79 -17.33 -24.48
N ASP A 334 -4.61 -18.15 -25.49
CA ASP A 334 -5.72 -18.61 -26.33
C ASP A 334 -6.51 -19.75 -25.67
N ILE A 335 -5.81 -20.61 -24.92
CA ILE A 335 -6.39 -21.75 -24.21
C ILE A 335 -5.79 -21.83 -22.82
N PHE A 336 -6.62 -21.99 -21.81
CA PHE A 336 -6.25 -22.16 -20.42
C PHE A 336 -6.75 -23.51 -19.89
N PHE A 337 -5.82 -24.38 -19.52
CA PHE A 337 -6.12 -25.64 -18.85
C PHE A 337 -5.63 -25.56 -17.40
N ASP A 338 -6.50 -25.86 -16.45
CA ASP A 338 -6.17 -25.87 -15.01
C ASP A 338 -7.13 -26.84 -14.32
N ASP A 339 -6.64 -27.61 -13.35
CA ASP A 339 -7.43 -28.55 -12.56
C ASP A 339 -8.42 -27.89 -11.60
N LYS A 340 -8.29 -26.58 -11.42
CA LYS A 340 -9.12 -25.75 -10.54
C LYS A 340 -9.88 -24.65 -11.27
N ALA A 341 -9.83 -24.64 -12.60
CA ALA A 341 -10.55 -23.68 -13.41
C ALA A 341 -12.02 -24.10 -13.61
N TYR A 342 -12.93 -23.19 -13.39
CA TYR A 342 -14.35 -23.33 -13.64
C TYR A 342 -14.79 -22.28 -14.65
N ASN A 343 -15.75 -22.66 -15.51
CA ASN A 343 -16.32 -21.72 -16.47
C ASN A 343 -17.25 -20.73 -15.74
N GLU A 344 -17.38 -19.49 -16.26
CA GLU A 344 -18.27 -18.49 -15.68
C GLU A 344 -19.75 -18.93 -15.63
N LYS A 345 -20.15 -19.90 -16.43
CA LYS A 345 -21.50 -20.51 -16.41
C LYS A 345 -21.71 -21.43 -15.19
N ASP A 346 -20.62 -21.91 -14.60
CA ASP A 346 -20.64 -22.80 -13.43
C ASP A 346 -20.71 -22.03 -12.12
N LEU A 347 -20.71 -20.68 -12.13
CA LEU A 347 -20.85 -19.85 -10.93
C LEU A 347 -22.13 -20.17 -10.12
N LYS A 348 -23.18 -20.70 -10.78
CA LYS A 348 -24.40 -21.19 -10.11
C LYS A 348 -24.14 -22.42 -9.24
N LEU A 349 -23.09 -23.17 -9.51
CA LEU A 349 -22.69 -24.37 -8.77
C LEU A 349 -21.66 -24.07 -7.67
N ILE A 350 -21.27 -22.82 -7.50
CA ILE A 350 -20.13 -22.44 -6.64
C ILE A 350 -20.35 -22.84 -5.18
N ASP A 351 -21.61 -22.79 -4.69
CA ASP A 351 -21.98 -23.25 -3.35
C ASP A 351 -21.71 -24.75 -3.14
N THR A 352 -21.59 -25.52 -4.22
CA THR A 352 -21.27 -26.97 -4.17
C THR A 352 -19.77 -27.25 -4.32
N LEU A 353 -18.99 -26.27 -4.78
CA LEU A 353 -17.56 -26.36 -5.04
C LEU A 353 -16.71 -25.88 -3.87
N ILE A 354 -17.32 -25.17 -2.94
CA ILE A 354 -16.70 -24.56 -1.76
C ILE A 354 -17.15 -25.24 -0.47
#